data_5eaf174017ebb604b86bf4035fedae16
#
_entry.id   5eaf174017ebb604b86bf4035fedae16
#
_cell.length_a   1.000
_cell.length_b   1.000
_cell.length_c   1.000
_cell.angle_alpha   90.00
_cell.angle_beta   90.00
_cell.angle_gamma   90.00
#
_symmetry.space_group_name_H-M   'P 1'
#
loop_
_entity.id
_entity.type
_entity.pdbx_description
1 polymer ?
#
loop_
_entity_poly.entity_id
_entity_poly.type
_entity_poly.pdbx_seq_one_letter_code
_entity_poly.pdbx_strand_id
1 'polypeptide(L)'
;MSRRAVQDGRRRLYELAVSQGGYFTAAQARAAGYPKQLQYYHARRGNWVREDRGIYRLWEWPRSGYDDLVLWTLWTGGVAVVSHQSAMAVHDISDLMPAKIHLTVPPGFRKKPPPVIVLHRDLLPPQDVEQHEGFRVTTPLRALVDAARVAVDVERLSDGIRDAIRKGLLADRHIEEAIGTLQGEAAELLGQALMEARRSL
;
A
#
# COMPACT_ATOMS: atom_id res chain seq x y z
N MET A 1 32.15 19.21 4.40
CA MET A 1 30.79 19.53 4.87
C MET A 1 30.85 20.01 6.31
N SER A 2 30.11 21.09 6.67
CA SER A 2 30.03 21.58 8.05
C SER A 2 29.38 20.53 8.97
N ARG A 3 29.78 20.44 10.25
CA ARG A 3 29.13 19.59 11.27
C ARG A 3 27.62 19.80 11.31
N ARG A 4 27.14 21.02 11.17
CA ARG A 4 25.73 21.39 11.14
C ARG A 4 25.01 20.76 9.94
N ALA A 5 25.60 20.80 8.74
CA ALA A 5 25.02 20.21 7.54
C ALA A 5 24.90 18.68 7.62
N VAL A 6 25.85 18.00 8.28
CA VAL A 6 25.81 16.55 8.53
C VAL A 6 24.68 16.20 9.50
N GLN A 7 24.53 16.99 10.56
CA GLN A 7 23.49 16.78 11.57
C GLN A 7 22.10 17.03 11.00
N ASP A 8 21.93 18.07 10.17
CA ASP A 8 20.68 18.36 9.46
C ASP A 8 20.32 17.25 8.46
N GLY A 9 21.32 16.71 7.75
CA GLY A 9 21.13 15.57 6.85
C GLY A 9 20.66 14.30 7.58
N ARG A 10 21.27 14.00 8.73
CA ARG A 10 20.88 12.86 9.59
C ARG A 10 19.44 13.02 10.08
N ARG A 11 19.08 14.19 10.57
CA ARG A 11 17.72 14.46 11.04
C ARG A 11 16.70 14.28 9.92
N ARG A 12 16.92 14.89 8.75
CA ARG A 12 16.03 14.76 7.60
C ARG A 12 15.83 13.31 7.15
N LEU A 13 16.91 12.52 7.09
CA LEU A 13 16.80 11.12 6.70
C LEU A 13 16.05 10.31 7.75
N TYR A 14 16.27 10.59 9.03
CA TYR A 14 15.57 9.91 10.12
C TYR A 14 14.06 10.23 10.11
N GLU A 15 13.69 11.52 10.02
CA GLU A 15 12.29 11.96 9.95
C GLU A 15 11.56 11.31 8.73
N LEU A 16 12.25 11.26 7.58
CA LEU A 16 11.73 10.58 6.40
C LEU A 16 11.57 9.07 6.63
N ALA A 17 12.57 8.41 7.18
CA ALA A 17 12.50 6.98 7.48
C ALA A 17 11.37 6.67 8.46
N VAL A 18 11.20 7.48 9.52
CA VAL A 18 10.08 7.35 10.47
C VAL A 18 8.73 7.38 9.76
N SER A 19 8.53 8.34 8.84
CA SER A 19 7.27 8.44 8.07
C SER A 19 7.05 7.29 7.07
N GLN A 20 8.07 6.47 6.85
CA GLN A 20 8.08 5.33 5.92
C GLN A 20 8.35 3.99 6.64
N GLY A 21 7.94 3.84 7.90
CA GLY A 21 8.12 2.58 8.65
C GLY A 21 9.58 2.16 8.82
N GLY A 22 10.50 3.14 8.92
CA GLY A 22 11.94 2.90 9.05
C GLY A 22 12.67 2.72 7.72
N TYR A 23 11.97 2.71 6.59
CA TYR A 23 12.51 2.48 5.25
C TYR A 23 12.85 3.79 4.52
N PHE A 24 13.78 3.72 3.59
CA PHE A 24 14.12 4.81 2.69
C PHE A 24 14.87 4.31 1.45
N THR A 25 14.82 5.10 0.39
CA THR A 25 15.52 4.79 -0.86
C THR A 25 16.93 5.40 -0.89
N ALA A 26 17.80 4.84 -1.72
CA ALA A 26 19.12 5.40 -2.02
C ALA A 26 19.05 6.84 -2.55
N ALA A 27 17.99 7.18 -3.29
CA ALA A 27 17.76 8.53 -3.79
C ALA A 27 17.44 9.51 -2.65
N GLN A 28 16.55 9.12 -1.74
CA GLN A 28 16.20 9.89 -0.54
C GLN A 28 17.42 10.10 0.37
N ALA A 29 18.20 9.03 0.60
CA ALA A 29 19.44 9.14 1.35
C ALA A 29 20.43 10.13 0.69
N ARG A 30 20.53 10.10 -0.65
CA ARG A 30 21.38 11.06 -1.39
C ARG A 30 20.89 12.49 -1.21
N ALA A 31 19.59 12.72 -1.31
CA ALA A 31 18.97 14.04 -1.09
C ALA A 31 19.19 14.55 0.36
N ALA A 32 19.28 13.64 1.32
CA ALA A 32 19.61 13.94 2.71
C ALA A 32 21.13 14.15 2.97
N GLY A 33 21.97 14.06 1.92
CA GLY A 33 23.42 14.30 2.03
C GLY A 33 24.27 13.05 2.21
N TYR A 34 23.73 11.86 1.92
CA TYR A 34 24.46 10.58 1.95
C TYR A 34 24.82 10.12 0.52
N PRO A 35 25.98 10.51 -0.04
CA PRO A 35 26.44 10.00 -1.32
C PRO A 35 26.65 8.48 -1.26
N LYS A 36 26.77 7.84 -2.43
CA LYS A 36 26.82 6.37 -2.57
C LYS A 36 27.86 5.71 -1.64
N GLN A 37 29.05 6.33 -1.49
CA GLN A 37 30.11 5.80 -0.64
C GLN A 37 29.68 5.77 0.84
N LEU A 38 28.98 6.82 1.30
CA LEU A 38 28.51 6.91 2.66
C LEU A 38 27.35 5.95 2.93
N GLN A 39 26.45 5.75 1.93
CA GLN A 39 25.41 4.73 2.01
C GLN A 39 26.01 3.33 2.17
N TYR A 40 27.02 3.01 1.36
CA TYR A 40 27.74 1.74 1.47
C TYR A 40 28.44 1.56 2.83
N TYR A 41 29.06 2.64 3.36
CA TYR A 41 29.67 2.63 4.69
C TYR A 41 28.64 2.29 5.78
N HIS A 42 27.47 2.97 5.79
CA HIS A 42 26.42 2.73 6.78
C HIS A 42 25.83 1.31 6.68
N ALA A 43 25.63 0.80 5.47
CA ALA A 43 25.17 -0.57 5.26
C ALA A 43 26.21 -1.60 5.78
N ARG A 44 27.50 -1.41 5.50
CA ARG A 44 28.55 -2.31 6.01
C ARG A 44 28.75 -2.25 7.53
N ARG A 45 28.48 -1.12 8.14
CA ARG A 45 28.56 -0.95 9.59
C ARG A 45 27.34 -1.49 10.33
N GLY A 46 26.32 -1.97 9.61
CA GLY A 46 25.08 -2.45 10.19
C GLY A 46 24.13 -1.35 10.69
N ASN A 47 24.43 -0.08 10.44
CA ASN A 47 23.50 1.02 10.77
C ASN A 47 22.24 0.99 9.90
N TRP A 48 22.38 0.49 8.68
CA TRP A 48 21.32 0.32 7.70
C TRP A 48 21.27 -1.12 7.22
N VAL A 49 20.08 -1.68 7.13
CA VAL A 49 19.84 -2.97 6.50
C VAL A 49 19.47 -2.71 5.05
N ARG A 50 20.12 -3.40 4.11
CA ARG A 50 19.74 -3.36 2.72
C ARG A 50 18.65 -4.40 2.48
N GLU A 51 17.42 -3.94 2.26
CA GLU A 51 16.25 -4.81 2.07
C GLU A 51 16.07 -5.19 0.59
N ASP A 52 16.36 -4.25 -0.33
CA ASP A 52 16.38 -4.51 -1.78
C ASP A 52 17.37 -3.58 -2.50
N ARG A 53 17.47 -3.70 -3.83
CA ARG A 53 18.31 -2.84 -4.65
C ARG A 53 17.91 -1.36 -4.53
N GLY A 54 18.72 -0.62 -3.77
CA GLY A 54 18.49 0.82 -3.54
C GLY A 54 17.41 1.13 -2.52
N ILE A 55 17.01 0.17 -1.71
CA ILE A 55 16.09 0.35 -0.58
C ILE A 55 16.78 -0.14 0.69
N TYR A 56 16.72 0.68 1.71
CA TYR A 56 17.33 0.45 3.00
C TYR A 56 16.31 0.64 4.11
N ARG A 57 16.58 0.03 5.26
CA ARG A 57 15.86 0.24 6.53
C ARG A 57 16.86 0.60 7.62
N LEU A 58 16.45 1.43 8.55
CA LEU A 58 17.22 1.69 9.77
C LEU A 58 17.31 0.40 10.59
N TRP A 59 18.50 0.03 11.04
CA TRP A 59 18.70 -1.19 11.84
C TRP A 59 17.86 -1.19 13.12
N GLU A 60 17.79 -0.05 13.79
CA GLU A 60 17.06 0.10 15.06
C GLU A 60 15.54 0.07 14.91
N TRP A 61 15.02 0.15 13.66
CA TRP A 61 13.58 0.15 13.42
C TRP A 61 13.01 -1.26 13.53
N PRO A 62 11.98 -1.49 14.39
CA PRO A 62 11.38 -2.81 14.53
C PRO A 62 10.68 -3.22 13.24
N ARG A 63 10.63 -4.51 13.01
CA ARG A 63 9.83 -5.06 11.92
C ARG A 63 8.33 -4.97 12.25
N SER A 64 7.51 -4.77 11.23
CA SER A 64 6.06 -4.74 11.32
C SER A 64 5.42 -5.72 10.33
N GLY A 65 4.13 -5.98 10.49
CA GLY A 65 3.37 -6.77 9.52
C GLY A 65 3.23 -6.11 8.14
N TYR A 66 3.63 -4.83 8.02
CA TYR A 66 3.50 -4.03 6.80
C TYR A 66 4.82 -3.80 6.06
N ASP A 67 5.92 -4.39 6.52
CA ASP A 67 7.25 -4.21 5.95
C ASP A 67 7.30 -4.43 4.44
N ASP A 68 6.65 -5.49 3.95
CA ASP A 68 6.59 -5.79 2.52
C ASP A 68 5.80 -4.74 1.73
N LEU A 69 4.71 -4.22 2.30
CA LEU A 69 3.92 -3.17 1.66
C LEU A 69 4.72 -1.86 1.53
N VAL A 70 5.45 -1.48 2.58
CA VAL A 70 6.36 -0.33 2.55
C VAL A 70 7.46 -0.54 1.52
N LEU A 71 8.13 -1.71 1.56
CA LEU A 71 9.20 -2.05 0.63
C LEU A 71 8.76 -1.90 -0.82
N TRP A 72 7.63 -2.53 -1.17
CA TRP A 72 7.16 -2.56 -2.55
C TRP A 72 6.55 -1.24 -3.03
N THR A 73 5.96 -0.44 -2.16
CA THR A 73 5.58 0.94 -2.52
C THR A 73 6.81 1.78 -2.81
N LEU A 74 7.87 1.70 -1.99
CA LEU A 74 9.15 2.38 -2.24
C LEU A 74 9.86 1.88 -3.50
N TRP A 75 9.73 0.58 -3.82
CA TRP A 75 10.25 0.03 -5.07
C TRP A 75 9.66 0.73 -6.30
N THR A 76 8.39 1.15 -6.26
CA THR A 76 7.78 1.94 -7.34
C THR A 76 8.26 3.39 -7.38
N GLY A 77 9.09 3.83 -6.44
CA GLY A 77 9.47 5.22 -6.24
C GLY A 77 8.46 6.03 -5.43
N GLY A 78 7.60 5.34 -4.66
CA GLY A 78 6.57 5.96 -3.82
C GLY A 78 5.30 6.39 -4.58
N VAL A 79 5.17 6.00 -5.86
CA VAL A 79 3.97 6.36 -6.65
C VAL A 79 2.83 5.38 -6.49
N ALA A 80 3.11 4.14 -6.05
CA ALA A 80 2.08 3.12 -5.86
C ALA A 80 1.18 3.39 -4.65
N VAL A 81 -0.02 2.85 -4.73
CA VAL A 81 -1.00 2.75 -3.65
C VAL A 81 -1.34 1.26 -3.47
N VAL A 82 -1.32 0.75 -2.25
CA VAL A 82 -1.78 -0.61 -1.93
C VAL A 82 -3.29 -0.68 -2.22
N SER A 83 -3.74 -1.72 -2.94
CA SER A 83 -5.11 -1.76 -3.50
C SER A 83 -5.68 -3.17 -3.55
N HIS A 84 -6.92 -3.33 -3.99
CA HIS A 84 -7.58 -4.61 -4.19
C HIS A 84 -7.52 -5.47 -2.91
N GLN A 85 -7.26 -6.78 -3.04
CA GLN A 85 -7.20 -7.71 -1.92
C GLN A 85 -6.13 -7.33 -0.88
N SER A 86 -5.01 -6.69 -1.29
CA SER A 86 -4.01 -6.23 -0.33
C SER A 86 -4.51 -5.07 0.53
N ALA A 87 -5.34 -4.18 -0.03
CA ALA A 87 -5.99 -3.13 0.75
C ALA A 87 -7.08 -3.69 1.65
N MET A 88 -7.85 -4.68 1.19
CA MET A 88 -8.83 -5.38 2.03
C MET A 88 -8.14 -5.99 3.26
N ALA A 89 -6.98 -6.63 3.10
CA ALA A 89 -6.19 -7.17 4.20
C ALA A 89 -5.67 -6.08 5.16
N VAL A 90 -5.22 -4.93 4.63
CA VAL A 90 -4.79 -3.79 5.46
C VAL A 90 -5.93 -3.24 6.33
N HIS A 91 -7.15 -3.17 5.78
CA HIS A 91 -8.34 -2.73 6.51
C HIS A 91 -8.95 -3.83 7.39
N ASP A 92 -8.34 -5.04 7.36
CA ASP A 92 -8.83 -6.20 8.11
C ASP A 92 -10.31 -6.52 7.76
N ILE A 93 -10.65 -6.39 6.47
CA ILE A 93 -11.96 -6.74 5.88
C ILE A 93 -11.83 -7.97 4.96
N SER A 94 -10.86 -8.84 5.25
CA SER A 94 -10.66 -10.11 4.56
C SER A 94 -9.82 -11.02 5.44
N ASP A 95 -10.28 -12.21 5.64
CA ASP A 95 -9.57 -13.25 6.40
C ASP A 95 -8.37 -13.85 5.64
N LEU A 96 -8.24 -13.51 4.36
CA LEU A 96 -7.21 -14.10 3.49
C LEU A 96 -6.13 -13.07 3.14
N MET A 97 -4.90 -13.41 3.51
CA MET A 97 -3.73 -12.72 2.98
C MET A 97 -3.57 -13.09 1.49
N PRO A 98 -3.55 -12.12 0.58
CA PRO A 98 -3.36 -12.42 -0.83
C PRO A 98 -1.96 -13.01 -1.08
N ALA A 99 -1.87 -14.02 -1.98
CA ALA A 99 -0.60 -14.65 -2.35
C ALA A 99 0.39 -13.68 -3.03
N LYS A 100 -0.10 -12.56 -3.54
CA LYS A 100 0.70 -11.48 -4.15
C LYS A 100 0.23 -10.14 -3.63
N ILE A 101 1.14 -9.18 -3.58
CA ILE A 101 0.82 -7.81 -3.21
C ILE A 101 0.23 -7.07 -4.41
N HIS A 102 -0.95 -6.52 -4.25
CA HIS A 102 -1.65 -5.74 -5.25
C HIS A 102 -1.38 -4.26 -5.06
N LEU A 103 -0.83 -3.63 -6.08
CA LEU A 103 -0.48 -2.20 -6.09
C LEU A 103 -1.11 -1.52 -7.30
N THR A 104 -1.77 -0.39 -7.09
CA THR A 104 -2.20 0.49 -8.18
C THR A 104 -1.15 1.57 -8.42
N VAL A 105 -0.75 1.73 -9.68
CA VAL A 105 0.24 2.70 -10.15
C VAL A 105 -0.36 3.56 -11.27
N PRO A 106 0.16 4.78 -11.50
CA PRO A 106 -0.26 5.61 -12.64
C PRO A 106 -0.10 4.87 -13.98
N PRO A 107 -0.97 5.12 -14.98
CA PRO A 107 -0.94 4.43 -16.29
C PRO A 107 0.42 4.48 -17.00
N GLY A 108 1.20 5.54 -16.78
CA GLY A 108 2.54 5.72 -17.36
C GLY A 108 3.66 4.91 -16.69
N PHE A 109 3.38 4.16 -15.63
CA PHE A 109 4.39 3.37 -14.91
C PHE A 109 4.89 2.20 -15.75
N ARG A 110 6.24 2.05 -15.92
CA ARG A 110 6.85 1.12 -16.88
C ARG A 110 7.72 0.02 -16.26
N LYS A 111 8.00 0.08 -14.95
CA LYS A 111 8.80 -0.98 -14.33
C LYS A 111 8.08 -2.33 -14.42
N LYS A 112 8.83 -3.39 -14.78
CA LYS A 112 8.33 -4.75 -14.74
C LYS A 112 8.27 -5.23 -13.28
N PRO A 113 7.10 -5.69 -12.78
CA PRO A 113 6.98 -6.15 -11.42
C PRO A 113 7.70 -7.48 -11.20
N PRO A 114 8.24 -7.72 -9.99
CA PRO A 114 8.67 -9.05 -9.57
C PRO A 114 7.46 -9.99 -9.41
N PRO A 115 7.66 -11.31 -9.35
CA PRO A 115 6.57 -12.29 -9.31
C PRO A 115 5.61 -12.15 -8.13
N VAL A 116 6.06 -11.54 -7.03
CA VAL A 116 5.28 -11.31 -5.81
C VAL A 116 4.34 -10.12 -5.89
N ILE A 117 4.39 -9.33 -6.98
CA ILE A 117 3.60 -8.11 -7.16
C ILE A 117 2.63 -8.25 -8.33
N VAL A 118 1.40 -7.82 -8.14
CA VAL A 118 0.44 -7.52 -9.21
C VAL A 118 0.31 -6.01 -9.33
N LEU A 119 0.58 -5.48 -10.53
CA LEU A 119 0.41 -4.06 -10.83
C LEU A 119 -0.89 -3.81 -11.58
N HIS A 120 -1.73 -2.97 -11.01
CA HIS A 120 -2.91 -2.40 -11.64
C HIS A 120 -2.56 -0.97 -12.11
N ARG A 121 -3.08 -0.54 -13.25
CA ARG A 121 -2.82 0.78 -13.81
C ARG A 121 -4.11 1.59 -13.82
N ASP A 122 -4.17 2.57 -12.92
CA ASP A 122 -5.33 3.46 -12.81
C ASP A 122 -4.92 4.81 -12.23
N LEU A 123 -5.78 5.82 -12.44
CA LEU A 123 -5.70 7.12 -11.78
C LEU A 123 -6.64 7.09 -10.58
N LEU A 124 -6.07 7.08 -9.38
CA LEU A 124 -6.83 7.10 -8.14
C LEU A 124 -7.16 8.54 -7.75
N PRO A 125 -8.45 8.90 -7.62
CA PRO A 125 -8.84 10.18 -7.04
C PRO A 125 -8.35 10.28 -5.59
N PRO A 126 -8.00 11.48 -5.10
CA PRO A 126 -7.47 11.66 -3.74
C PRO A 126 -8.40 11.12 -2.64
N GLN A 127 -9.72 11.19 -2.82
CA GLN A 127 -10.72 10.67 -1.87
C GLN A 127 -10.73 9.14 -1.75
N ASP A 128 -10.17 8.44 -2.72
CA ASP A 128 -10.08 6.98 -2.74
C ASP A 128 -8.78 6.46 -2.09
N VAL A 129 -7.95 7.36 -1.54
CA VAL A 129 -6.62 7.04 -1.02
C VAL A 129 -6.46 7.56 0.40
N GLU A 130 -5.98 6.70 1.28
CA GLU A 130 -5.65 7.01 2.66
C GLU A 130 -4.14 6.85 2.92
N GLN A 131 -3.64 7.61 3.91
CA GLN A 131 -2.27 7.43 4.40
C GLN A 131 -2.29 6.38 5.51
N HIS A 132 -1.48 5.35 5.36
CA HIS A 132 -1.22 4.34 6.38
C HIS A 132 0.22 4.45 6.91
N GLU A 133 0.60 3.60 7.85
CA GLU A 133 1.96 3.56 8.40
C GLU A 133 3.01 3.23 7.33
N GLY A 134 3.63 4.27 6.78
CA GLY A 134 4.73 4.13 5.81
C GLY A 134 4.33 3.97 4.35
N PHE A 135 3.04 3.83 4.01
CA PHE A 135 2.55 3.68 2.64
C PHE A 135 1.15 4.29 2.46
N ARG A 136 0.69 4.35 1.22
CA ARG A 136 -0.68 4.73 0.89
C ARG A 136 -1.49 3.49 0.54
N VAL A 137 -2.78 3.51 0.89
CA VAL A 137 -3.72 2.42 0.65
C VAL A 137 -5.03 2.97 0.09
N THR A 138 -5.74 2.20 -0.73
CA THR A 138 -7.09 2.59 -1.15
C THR A 138 -8.07 2.45 0.01
N THR A 139 -9.09 3.33 0.06
CA THR A 139 -10.17 3.26 1.05
C THR A 139 -10.86 1.88 1.02
N PRO A 140 -11.55 1.46 2.10
CA PRO A 140 -12.29 0.20 2.13
C PRO A 140 -13.26 0.04 0.97
N LEU A 141 -14.03 1.09 0.64
CA LEU A 141 -14.96 1.07 -0.48
C LEU A 141 -14.23 0.85 -1.82
N ARG A 142 -13.15 1.62 -2.04
CA ARG A 142 -12.38 1.50 -3.27
C ARG A 142 -11.71 0.13 -3.38
N ALA A 143 -11.24 -0.45 -2.29
CA ALA A 143 -10.65 -1.79 -2.27
C ALA A 143 -11.65 -2.87 -2.70
N LEU A 144 -12.91 -2.81 -2.21
CA LEU A 144 -14.00 -3.70 -2.61
C LEU A 144 -14.37 -3.53 -4.09
N VAL A 145 -14.50 -2.29 -4.56
CA VAL A 145 -14.76 -1.98 -5.98
C VAL A 145 -13.65 -2.51 -6.88
N ASP A 146 -12.40 -2.30 -6.51
CA ASP A 146 -11.25 -2.78 -7.29
C ASP A 146 -11.18 -4.31 -7.28
N ALA A 147 -11.51 -4.97 -6.17
CA ALA A 147 -11.59 -6.42 -6.08
C ALA A 147 -12.69 -6.98 -6.99
N ALA A 148 -13.87 -6.35 -7.04
CA ALA A 148 -14.96 -6.72 -7.96
C ALA A 148 -14.55 -6.58 -9.43
N ARG A 149 -13.78 -5.53 -9.79
CA ARG A 149 -13.28 -5.31 -11.16
C ARG A 149 -12.31 -6.39 -11.67
N VAL A 150 -11.66 -7.10 -10.77
CA VAL A 150 -10.77 -8.22 -11.11
C VAL A 150 -11.42 -9.58 -10.84
N ALA A 151 -12.74 -9.59 -10.73
CA ALA A 151 -13.59 -10.78 -10.57
C ALA A 151 -13.16 -11.64 -9.36
N VAL A 152 -12.91 -11.01 -8.22
CA VAL A 152 -12.83 -11.73 -6.94
C VAL A 152 -14.19 -12.36 -6.66
N ASP A 153 -14.21 -13.58 -6.15
CA ASP A 153 -15.45 -14.32 -5.92
C ASP A 153 -16.42 -13.61 -4.96
N VAL A 154 -17.70 -13.87 -5.17
CA VAL A 154 -18.82 -13.21 -4.46
C VAL A 154 -18.73 -13.44 -2.95
N GLU A 155 -18.35 -14.63 -2.50
CA GLU A 155 -18.25 -14.98 -1.08
C GLU A 155 -17.25 -14.08 -0.38
N ARG A 156 -16.04 -13.92 -0.95
CA ARG A 156 -14.99 -13.04 -0.40
C ARG A 156 -15.39 -11.57 -0.39
N LEU A 157 -16.04 -11.12 -1.44
CA LEU A 157 -16.57 -9.75 -1.50
C LEU A 157 -17.66 -9.54 -0.44
N SER A 158 -18.55 -10.53 -0.25
CA SER A 158 -19.60 -10.53 0.77
C SER A 158 -19.01 -10.46 2.18
N ASP A 159 -18.00 -11.28 2.47
CA ASP A 159 -17.29 -11.25 3.74
C ASP A 159 -16.63 -9.89 3.98
N GLY A 160 -15.96 -9.34 2.97
CA GLY A 160 -15.34 -8.03 3.04
C GLY A 160 -16.36 -6.90 3.29
N ILE A 161 -17.50 -6.94 2.64
CA ILE A 161 -18.60 -5.98 2.84
C ILE A 161 -19.14 -6.10 4.27
N ARG A 162 -19.43 -7.31 4.73
CA ARG A 162 -19.94 -7.58 6.07
C ARG A 162 -19.00 -7.05 7.15
N ASP A 163 -17.72 -7.34 7.02
CA ASP A 163 -16.71 -6.89 7.97
C ASP A 163 -16.54 -5.38 7.95
N ALA A 164 -16.55 -4.76 6.77
CA ALA A 164 -16.50 -3.30 6.66
C ALA A 164 -17.70 -2.61 7.34
N ILE A 165 -18.90 -3.17 7.20
CA ILE A 165 -20.11 -2.65 7.86
C ILE A 165 -20.03 -2.88 9.37
N ARG A 166 -19.69 -4.07 9.83
CA ARG A 166 -19.56 -4.38 11.27
C ARG A 166 -18.52 -3.51 11.98
N LYS A 167 -17.45 -3.17 11.30
CA LYS A 167 -16.40 -2.26 11.81
C LYS A 167 -16.77 -0.79 11.70
N GLY A 168 -17.91 -0.45 11.12
CA GLY A 168 -18.34 0.93 10.91
C GLY A 168 -17.50 1.70 9.86
N LEU A 169 -16.73 0.99 9.03
CA LEU A 169 -15.92 1.59 7.96
C LEU A 169 -16.79 2.02 6.78
N LEU A 170 -17.88 1.28 6.53
CA LEU A 170 -18.84 1.54 5.46
C LEU A 170 -20.28 1.41 5.97
N ALA A 171 -21.19 2.08 5.27
CA ALA A 171 -22.62 1.83 5.36
C ALA A 171 -23.12 1.28 4.01
N ASP A 172 -24.20 0.51 4.02
CA ASP A 172 -24.84 -0.07 2.82
C ASP A 172 -24.98 0.93 1.68
N ARG A 173 -25.45 2.15 2.00
CA ARG A 173 -25.65 3.22 1.00
C ARG A 173 -24.40 3.54 0.20
N HIS A 174 -23.20 3.49 0.81
CA HIS A 174 -21.95 3.78 0.11
C HIS A 174 -21.66 2.71 -0.96
N ILE A 175 -22.02 1.46 -0.68
CA ILE A 175 -21.82 0.36 -1.59
C ILE A 175 -22.89 0.42 -2.71
N GLU A 176 -24.13 0.75 -2.38
CA GLU A 176 -25.22 0.97 -3.37
C GLU A 176 -24.89 2.11 -4.34
N GLU A 177 -24.38 3.23 -3.82
CA GLU A 177 -23.90 4.36 -4.63
C GLU A 177 -22.76 3.93 -5.55
N ALA A 178 -21.80 3.14 -5.06
CA ALA A 178 -20.70 2.62 -5.86
C ALA A 178 -21.19 1.69 -6.97
N ILE A 179 -22.12 0.77 -6.67
CA ILE A 179 -22.76 -0.12 -7.66
C ILE A 179 -23.42 0.70 -8.78
N GLY A 180 -24.12 1.79 -8.42
CA GLY A 180 -24.77 2.69 -9.39
C GLY A 180 -23.80 3.37 -10.35
N THR A 181 -22.52 3.47 -10.02
CA THR A 181 -21.47 4.04 -10.87
C THR A 181 -20.70 3.01 -11.69
N LEU A 182 -20.80 1.73 -11.32
CA LEU A 182 -20.14 0.62 -12.01
C LEU A 182 -20.99 0.13 -13.19
N GLN A 183 -20.33 -0.60 -14.11
CA GLN A 183 -20.98 -1.23 -15.24
C GLN A 183 -20.51 -2.69 -15.40
N GLY A 184 -21.35 -3.51 -16.03
CA GLY A 184 -21.03 -4.90 -16.36
C GLY A 184 -20.82 -5.78 -15.13
N GLU A 185 -19.98 -6.77 -15.28
CA GLU A 185 -19.74 -7.84 -14.31
C GLU A 185 -19.37 -7.34 -12.89
N ALA A 186 -18.59 -6.26 -12.79
CA ALA A 186 -18.20 -5.69 -11.50
C ALA A 186 -19.40 -5.16 -10.70
N ALA A 187 -20.38 -4.55 -11.36
CA ALA A 187 -21.62 -4.09 -10.73
C ALA A 187 -22.47 -5.28 -10.23
N GLU A 188 -22.58 -6.32 -11.06
CA GLU A 188 -23.32 -7.54 -10.73
C GLU A 188 -22.69 -8.28 -9.55
N LEU A 189 -21.37 -8.49 -9.57
CA LEU A 189 -20.63 -9.14 -8.49
C LEU A 189 -20.76 -8.38 -7.16
N LEU A 190 -20.56 -7.06 -7.19
CA LEU A 190 -20.65 -6.25 -5.97
C LEU A 190 -22.10 -6.21 -5.44
N GLY A 191 -23.10 -6.20 -6.34
CA GLY A 191 -24.52 -6.26 -5.99
C GLY A 191 -24.89 -7.59 -5.35
N GLN A 192 -24.45 -8.72 -5.92
CA GLN A 192 -24.65 -10.05 -5.36
C GLN A 192 -24.01 -10.17 -3.98
N ALA A 193 -22.74 -9.72 -3.85
CA ALA A 193 -22.00 -9.74 -2.61
C ALA A 193 -22.70 -8.91 -1.50
N LEU A 194 -23.25 -7.74 -1.84
CA LEU A 194 -24.01 -6.93 -0.89
C LEU A 194 -25.29 -7.66 -0.42
N MET A 195 -26.00 -8.32 -1.33
CA MET A 195 -27.18 -9.09 -0.96
C MET A 195 -26.87 -10.27 -0.03
N GLU A 196 -25.75 -10.96 -0.27
CA GLU A 196 -25.29 -12.04 0.61
C GLU A 196 -24.84 -11.52 1.97
N ALA A 197 -24.06 -10.44 1.99
CA ALA A 197 -23.61 -9.80 3.23
C ALA A 197 -24.81 -9.42 4.14
N ARG A 198 -25.87 -8.86 3.58
CA ARG A 198 -27.11 -8.49 4.29
C ARG A 198 -27.86 -9.66 4.93
N ARG A 199 -27.74 -10.86 4.37
CA ARG A 199 -28.37 -12.06 4.95
C ARG A 199 -27.64 -12.56 6.19
N SER A 200 -26.40 -12.14 6.37
CA SER A 200 -25.50 -12.61 7.41
C SER A 200 -25.15 -11.53 8.48
N LEU A 201 -25.70 -10.32 8.34
CA LEU A 201 -25.59 -9.21 9.32
C LEU A 201 -26.66 -9.33 10.39
#